data_09ec917f3d900a8ad441ad0b623674c7
#
_entry.id   09ec917f3d900a8ad441ad0b623674c7
#
_cell.length_a   1.000
_cell.length_b   1.000
_cell.length_c   1.000
_cell.angle_alpha   90.00
_cell.angle_beta   90.00
_cell.angle_gamma   90.00
#
_symmetry.space_group_name_H-M   'P 1'
#
loop_
_entity.id
_entity.type
_entity.pdbx_description
1 polymer ?
#
loop_
_entity_poly.entity_id
_entity_poly.type
_entity_poly.pdbx_seq_one_letter_code
_entity_poly.pdbx_strand_id
1 'polypeptide(L)'
;MKKKKHDIPEDVLHIFEGILQKHRDELGPYLIGITCFQPEWDDEFCQAMDKHLTREQRFRLYETQGGCNGAGADKERKAFATEYAHLALDERMALFAKTFGRWKPVLNDDNTLTLTFKCTHGYYKRAIEGTYTTPPPNVESYFERCAGGRLYELQKALGIKLRIKSVDVSPLSENVENPVVFTFEIA
;
A
#
# COMPACT_ATOMS: atom_id res chain seq x y z
N MET A 1 6.09 -18.20 -17.74
CA MET A 1 5.08 -17.73 -16.79
C MET A 1 4.10 -16.84 -17.56
N LYS A 2 2.81 -17.23 -17.67
CA LYS A 2 1.79 -16.35 -18.26
C LYS A 2 1.57 -15.18 -17.29
N LYS A 3 1.88 -13.94 -17.72
CA LYS A 3 1.48 -12.73 -16.97
C LYS A 3 -0.04 -12.81 -16.75
N LYS A 4 -0.49 -12.79 -15.50
CA LYS A 4 -1.91 -12.62 -15.19
C LYS A 4 -2.33 -11.30 -15.85
N LYS A 5 -3.33 -11.34 -16.73
CA LYS A 5 -4.00 -10.15 -17.23
C LYS A 5 -4.57 -9.43 -16.00
N HIS A 6 -4.06 -8.24 -15.71
CA HIS A 6 -4.62 -7.41 -14.64
C HIS A 6 -5.93 -6.81 -15.16
N ASP A 7 -6.94 -6.71 -14.32
CA ASP A 7 -8.24 -6.05 -14.61
C ASP A 7 -8.09 -4.50 -14.68
N ILE A 8 -6.92 -4.01 -15.08
CA ILE A 8 -6.62 -2.59 -15.22
C ILE A 8 -6.78 -2.23 -16.69
N PRO A 9 -7.55 -1.19 -17.03
CA PRO A 9 -7.66 -0.71 -18.39
C PRO A 9 -6.29 -0.44 -19.03
N GLU A 10 -6.16 -0.72 -20.32
CA GLU A 10 -4.88 -0.67 -21.02
C GLU A 10 -4.30 0.76 -21.10
N ASP A 11 -5.18 1.75 -21.20
CA ASP A 11 -4.84 3.18 -21.16
C ASP A 11 -4.26 3.60 -19.81
N VAL A 12 -4.81 3.05 -18.70
CA VAL A 12 -4.30 3.29 -17.34
C VAL A 12 -2.92 2.66 -17.17
N LEU A 13 -2.73 1.45 -17.66
CA LEU A 13 -1.42 0.79 -17.63
C LEU A 13 -0.38 1.60 -18.41
N HIS A 14 -0.77 2.13 -19.56
CA HIS A 14 0.14 2.93 -20.39
C HIS A 14 0.58 4.22 -19.68
N ILE A 15 -0.35 4.93 -19.05
CA ILE A 15 -0.02 6.12 -18.23
C ILE A 15 0.95 5.75 -17.12
N PHE A 16 0.67 4.66 -16.41
CA PHE A 16 1.52 4.19 -15.30
C PHE A 16 2.92 3.78 -15.79
N GLU A 17 3.00 3.05 -16.89
CA GLU A 17 4.28 2.67 -17.51
C GLU A 17 5.07 3.90 -17.96
N GLY A 18 4.38 4.92 -18.49
CA GLY A 18 5.00 6.20 -18.85
C GLY A 18 5.57 6.94 -17.65
N ILE A 19 4.84 7.01 -16.54
CA ILE A 19 5.32 7.59 -15.28
C ILE A 19 6.52 6.80 -14.76
N LEU A 20 6.43 5.48 -14.70
CA LEU A 20 7.53 4.63 -14.27
C LEU A 20 8.76 4.73 -15.18
N GLN A 21 8.56 4.83 -16.49
CA GLN A 21 9.66 4.95 -17.44
C GLN A 21 10.41 6.27 -17.26
N LYS A 22 9.68 7.38 -17.13
CA LYS A 22 10.27 8.70 -16.86
C LYS A 22 11.17 8.61 -15.60
N HIS A 23 10.66 8.03 -14.54
CA HIS A 23 11.43 7.89 -13.30
C HIS A 23 12.60 6.91 -13.43
N ARG A 24 12.48 5.83 -14.18
CA ARG A 24 13.61 4.92 -14.46
C ARG A 24 14.73 5.60 -15.23
N ASP A 25 14.39 6.42 -16.20
CA ASP A 25 15.36 7.14 -17.02
C ASP A 25 16.14 8.17 -16.18
N GLU A 26 15.47 8.79 -15.20
CA GLU A 26 16.09 9.75 -14.30
C GLU A 26 16.90 9.09 -13.19
N LEU A 27 16.56 7.89 -12.75
CA LEU A 27 16.92 7.35 -11.44
C LEU A 27 17.53 5.95 -11.46
N GLY A 28 17.53 5.29 -12.64
CA GLY A 28 18.09 3.95 -12.78
C GLY A 28 17.27 2.83 -12.15
N PRO A 29 17.83 1.61 -12.06
CA PRO A 29 17.08 0.39 -11.77
C PRO A 29 16.48 0.27 -10.36
N TYR A 30 16.63 1.26 -9.52
CA TYR A 30 16.18 1.23 -8.11
C TYR A 30 14.68 1.40 -7.90
N LEU A 31 13.91 1.68 -8.95
CA LEU A 31 12.49 1.99 -8.86
C LEU A 31 11.55 0.79 -8.69
N ILE A 32 12.03 -0.43 -8.86
CA ILE A 32 11.20 -1.64 -8.68
C ILE A 32 10.91 -1.95 -7.21
N GLY A 33 11.51 -1.22 -6.31
CA GLY A 33 11.19 -1.28 -4.90
C GLY A 33 11.10 0.13 -4.38
N ILE A 34 10.16 0.95 -4.89
CA ILE A 34 9.97 2.29 -4.39
C ILE A 34 9.84 2.19 -2.88
N THR A 35 10.97 2.24 -2.30
CA THR A 35 11.09 2.41 -0.88
C THR A 35 10.79 3.87 -0.63
N CYS A 36 10.07 4.14 0.41
CA CYS A 36 9.72 5.46 0.92
C CYS A 36 10.94 6.36 1.24
N PHE A 37 12.05 6.19 0.54
CA PHE A 37 13.33 6.78 0.94
C PHE A 37 13.78 7.96 0.08
N GLN A 38 13.02 8.34 -0.93
CA GLN A 38 13.37 9.48 -1.76
C GLN A 38 12.20 10.44 -1.91
N PRO A 39 12.20 11.48 -1.08
CA PRO A 39 11.07 12.39 -0.89
C PRO A 39 10.59 13.07 -2.17
N GLU A 40 11.51 13.51 -2.97
CA GLU A 40 11.24 14.31 -4.18
C GLU A 40 10.46 13.51 -5.22
N TRP A 41 10.73 12.21 -5.30
CA TRP A 41 10.06 11.34 -6.27
C TRP A 41 8.70 10.87 -5.81
N ASP A 42 8.57 10.64 -4.51
CA ASP A 42 7.28 10.29 -3.94
C ASP A 42 6.27 11.40 -4.20
N ASP A 43 6.72 12.65 -4.17
CA ASP A 43 5.90 13.82 -4.44
C ASP A 43 5.52 13.91 -5.93
N GLU A 44 6.49 13.89 -6.84
CA GLU A 44 6.23 13.88 -8.28
C GLU A 44 5.34 12.71 -8.71
N PHE A 45 5.61 11.52 -8.16
CA PHE A 45 4.84 10.33 -8.47
C PHE A 45 3.40 10.47 -8.01
N CYS A 46 3.15 10.92 -6.77
CA CYS A 46 1.81 11.12 -6.25
C CYS A 46 1.05 12.19 -7.04
N GLN A 47 1.69 13.31 -7.36
CA GLN A 47 1.09 14.38 -8.18
C GLN A 47 0.73 13.88 -9.58
N ALA A 48 1.59 13.10 -10.22
CA ALA A 48 1.32 12.54 -11.53
C ALA A 48 0.15 11.54 -11.49
N MET A 49 0.10 10.70 -10.46
CA MET A 49 -0.99 9.76 -10.25
C MET A 49 -2.32 10.48 -10.04
N ASP A 50 -2.35 11.55 -9.23
CA ASP A 50 -3.55 12.35 -9.00
C ASP A 50 -4.02 13.05 -10.28
N LYS A 51 -3.09 13.57 -11.05
CA LYS A 51 -3.40 14.31 -12.27
C LYS A 51 -4.00 13.43 -13.38
N HIS A 52 -3.54 12.18 -13.49
CA HIS A 52 -3.84 11.32 -14.62
C HIS A 52 -4.82 10.19 -14.32
N LEU A 53 -5.03 9.84 -13.06
CA LEU A 53 -5.84 8.70 -12.67
C LEU A 53 -6.94 9.10 -11.67
N THR A 54 -8.13 8.52 -11.85
CA THR A 54 -9.17 8.59 -10.81
C THR A 54 -8.74 7.82 -9.57
N ARG A 55 -9.39 8.08 -8.45
CA ARG A 55 -9.11 7.35 -7.19
C ARG A 55 -9.30 5.83 -7.35
N GLU A 56 -10.35 5.42 -8.04
CA GLU A 56 -10.59 4.01 -8.29
C GLU A 56 -9.48 3.37 -9.15
N GLN A 57 -9.04 4.06 -10.20
CA GLN A 57 -7.93 3.60 -11.04
C GLN A 57 -6.64 3.48 -10.23
N ARG A 58 -6.35 4.44 -9.34
CA ARG A 58 -5.21 4.36 -8.44
C ARG A 58 -5.30 3.15 -7.51
N PHE A 59 -6.47 2.87 -6.92
CA PHE A 59 -6.66 1.69 -6.08
C PHE A 59 -6.36 0.40 -6.84
N ARG A 60 -6.94 0.24 -8.04
CA ARG A 60 -6.67 -0.95 -8.89
C ARG A 60 -5.20 -1.12 -9.21
N LEU A 61 -4.52 -0.02 -9.44
CA LEU A 61 -3.09 -0.02 -9.73
C LEU A 61 -2.27 -0.43 -8.49
N TYR A 62 -2.55 0.16 -7.36
CA TYR A 62 -1.84 -0.14 -6.11
C TYR A 62 -2.11 -1.56 -5.59
N GLU A 63 -3.27 -2.15 -5.90
CA GLU A 63 -3.58 -3.57 -5.61
C GLU A 63 -2.62 -4.54 -6.34
N THR A 64 -1.97 -4.10 -7.43
CA THR A 64 -1.03 -4.93 -8.19
C THR A 64 0.41 -4.84 -7.71
N GLN A 65 0.72 -3.89 -6.85
CA GLN A 65 2.08 -3.70 -6.36
C GLN A 65 2.50 -4.74 -5.32
N GLY A 66 3.81 -4.87 -5.12
CA GLY A 66 4.38 -5.68 -4.05
C GLY A 66 4.43 -4.95 -2.71
N GLY A 67 4.70 -5.68 -1.65
CA GLY A 67 4.96 -5.10 -0.34
C GLY A 67 6.30 -4.38 -0.26
N CYS A 68 6.38 -3.36 0.58
CA CYS A 68 7.59 -2.55 0.78
C CYS A 68 8.81 -3.35 1.31
N ASN A 69 8.62 -4.52 1.89
CA ASN A 69 9.64 -5.28 2.60
C ASN A 69 10.10 -6.59 1.90
N GLY A 70 10.02 -6.62 0.57
CA GLY A 70 10.77 -7.57 -0.25
C GLY A 70 10.65 -9.08 0.03
N ALA A 71 11.44 -9.82 -0.73
CA ALA A 71 11.35 -11.27 -0.88
C ALA A 71 11.59 -12.11 0.40
N GLY A 72 12.36 -11.62 1.37
CA GLY A 72 12.62 -12.35 2.63
C GLY A 72 11.35 -12.54 3.45
N ALA A 73 10.61 -11.46 3.67
CA ALA A 73 9.36 -11.48 4.43
C ALA A 73 8.24 -12.25 3.70
N ASP A 74 8.30 -12.39 2.38
CA ASP A 74 7.33 -13.17 1.61
C ASP A 74 7.42 -14.68 1.88
N LYS A 75 8.60 -15.18 2.18
CA LYS A 75 8.77 -16.59 2.56
C LYS A 75 8.08 -16.87 3.89
N GLU A 76 8.26 -15.98 4.86
CA GLU A 76 7.63 -16.08 6.18
C GLU A 76 6.11 -15.97 6.09
N ARG A 77 5.59 -15.01 5.30
CA ARG A 77 4.15 -14.84 5.08
C ARG A 77 3.52 -16.06 4.42
N LYS A 78 4.19 -16.66 3.43
CA LYS A 78 3.70 -17.88 2.77
C LYS A 78 3.73 -19.07 3.72
N ALA A 79 4.77 -19.22 4.53
CA ALA A 79 4.86 -20.27 5.54
C ALA A 79 3.71 -20.13 6.54
N PHE A 80 3.46 -18.93 7.04
CA PHE A 80 2.35 -18.62 7.93
C PHE A 80 0.99 -18.96 7.28
N ALA A 81 0.73 -18.54 6.04
CA ALA A 81 -0.50 -18.85 5.33
C ALA A 81 -0.73 -20.36 5.18
N THR A 82 0.34 -21.12 4.94
CA THR A 82 0.25 -22.59 4.79
C THR A 82 0.00 -23.26 6.14
N GLU A 83 0.73 -22.86 7.17
CA GLU A 83 0.65 -23.44 8.51
C GLU A 83 -0.75 -23.24 9.14
N TYR A 84 -1.33 -22.07 8.97
CA TYR A 84 -2.60 -21.71 9.61
C TYR A 84 -3.80 -21.71 8.65
N ALA A 85 -3.67 -22.32 7.46
CA ALA A 85 -4.75 -22.39 6.47
C ALA A 85 -6.03 -23.06 7.00
N HIS A 86 -5.90 -23.95 7.98
CA HIS A 86 -6.99 -24.71 8.59
C HIS A 86 -7.80 -23.93 9.62
N LEU A 87 -7.32 -22.78 10.05
CA LEU A 87 -8.00 -21.92 11.03
C LEU A 87 -9.00 -20.98 10.38
N ALA A 88 -9.99 -20.54 11.17
CA ALA A 88 -10.89 -19.46 10.78
C ALA A 88 -10.11 -18.14 10.55
N LEU A 89 -10.70 -17.21 9.79
CA LEU A 89 -10.00 -15.97 9.41
C LEU A 89 -9.65 -15.10 10.62
N ASP A 90 -10.56 -14.97 11.57
CA ASP A 90 -10.36 -14.20 12.80
C ASP A 90 -9.23 -14.78 13.67
N GLU A 91 -9.13 -16.10 13.76
CA GLU A 91 -8.03 -16.79 14.45
C GLU A 91 -6.69 -16.53 13.73
N ARG A 92 -6.66 -16.61 12.38
CA ARG A 92 -5.47 -16.29 11.59
C ARG A 92 -5.04 -14.83 11.78
N MET A 93 -6.00 -13.91 11.86
CA MET A 93 -5.71 -12.49 12.09
C MET A 93 -5.13 -12.23 13.47
N ALA A 94 -5.65 -12.88 14.49
CA ALA A 94 -5.10 -12.79 15.85
C ALA A 94 -3.66 -13.32 15.92
N LEU A 95 -3.38 -14.44 15.26
CA LEU A 95 -2.03 -14.99 15.15
C LEU A 95 -1.12 -14.11 14.31
N PHE A 96 -1.61 -13.55 13.20
CA PHE A 96 -0.86 -12.62 12.37
C PHE A 96 -0.39 -11.41 13.18
N ALA A 97 -1.28 -10.78 13.94
CA ALA A 97 -0.95 -9.65 14.80
C ALA A 97 0.12 -10.01 15.85
N LYS A 98 0.07 -11.23 16.41
CA LYS A 98 1.06 -11.73 17.36
C LYS A 98 2.41 -12.02 16.71
N THR A 99 2.41 -12.64 15.53
CA THR A 99 3.62 -13.12 14.84
C THR A 99 4.39 -11.97 14.20
N PHE A 100 3.70 -11.09 13.50
CA PHE A 100 4.33 -10.00 12.76
C PHE A 100 4.37 -8.67 13.51
N GLY A 101 3.64 -8.54 14.61
CA GLY A 101 3.77 -7.49 15.64
C GLY A 101 3.44 -6.04 15.22
N ARG A 102 3.31 -5.79 13.91
CA ARG A 102 3.21 -4.42 13.36
C ARG A 102 1.78 -3.96 13.07
N TRP A 103 0.90 -4.90 12.73
CA TRP A 103 -0.41 -4.59 12.19
C TRP A 103 -1.46 -5.42 12.91
N LYS A 104 -2.54 -4.78 13.29
CA LYS A 104 -3.69 -5.44 13.93
C LYS A 104 -4.91 -5.24 13.04
N PRO A 105 -5.08 -6.05 11.98
CA PRO A 105 -6.27 -5.98 11.18
C PRO A 105 -7.49 -6.39 12.01
N VAL A 106 -8.62 -5.74 11.78
CA VAL A 106 -9.90 -6.01 12.42
C VAL A 106 -10.88 -6.47 11.35
N LEU A 107 -11.50 -7.64 11.56
CA LEU A 107 -12.60 -8.11 10.74
C LEU A 107 -13.89 -7.43 11.19
N ASN A 108 -14.58 -6.79 10.26
CA ASN A 108 -15.85 -6.12 10.49
C ASN A 108 -17.03 -7.03 10.10
N ASP A 109 -18.21 -6.74 10.63
CA ASP A 109 -19.43 -7.52 10.37
C ASP A 109 -19.89 -7.47 8.90
N ASP A 110 -19.45 -6.44 8.15
CA ASP A 110 -19.74 -6.27 6.71
C ASP A 110 -18.74 -6.99 5.79
N ASN A 111 -18.01 -7.96 6.31
CA ASN A 111 -16.98 -8.72 5.58
C ASN A 111 -15.84 -7.85 5.02
N THR A 112 -15.50 -6.79 5.74
CA THR A 112 -14.32 -5.98 5.43
C THR A 112 -13.24 -6.13 6.49
N LEU A 113 -11.99 -5.79 6.13
CA LEU A 113 -10.88 -5.66 7.06
C LEU A 113 -10.52 -4.19 7.23
N THR A 114 -10.45 -3.75 8.46
CA THR A 114 -9.92 -2.42 8.80
C THR A 114 -8.51 -2.55 9.37
N LEU A 115 -7.60 -1.71 8.89
CA LEU A 115 -6.23 -1.61 9.38
C LEU A 115 -5.89 -0.17 9.73
N THR A 116 -5.58 0.06 10.99
CA THR A 116 -5.04 1.33 11.45
C THR A 116 -3.54 1.37 11.14
N PHE A 117 -3.11 2.39 10.39
CA PHE A 117 -1.75 2.52 9.90
C PHE A 117 -1.12 3.83 10.32
N LYS A 118 0.01 3.74 11.00
CA LYS A 118 0.89 4.89 11.26
C LYS A 118 2.10 4.80 10.34
N CYS A 119 2.34 5.86 9.56
CA CYS A 119 3.56 5.92 8.74
C CYS A 119 4.77 6.04 9.66
N THR A 120 5.64 5.03 9.62
CA THR A 120 6.89 5.01 10.41
C THR A 120 8.06 5.62 9.64
N HIS A 121 7.86 5.94 8.36
CA HIS A 121 8.91 6.56 7.54
C HIS A 121 8.92 8.06 7.78
N GLY A 122 10.04 8.55 8.23
CA GLY A 122 10.22 9.95 8.59
C GLY A 122 10.02 10.95 7.44
N TYR A 123 9.85 10.47 6.21
CA TYR A 123 9.61 11.32 5.06
C TYR A 123 8.30 12.09 5.17
N TYR A 124 7.18 11.39 5.28
CA TYR A 124 5.88 12.02 5.34
C TYR A 124 5.78 13.03 6.49
N LYS A 125 6.26 12.63 7.67
CA LYS A 125 6.30 13.52 8.83
C LYS A 125 7.11 14.79 8.55
N ARG A 126 8.32 14.65 8.01
CA ARG A 126 9.18 15.78 7.70
C ARG A 126 8.64 16.67 6.59
N ALA A 127 7.97 16.09 5.59
CA ALA A 127 7.34 16.85 4.52
C ALA A 127 6.21 17.74 5.07
N ILE A 128 5.36 17.20 5.95
CA ILE A 128 4.27 17.96 6.58
C ILE A 128 4.79 19.01 7.56
N GLU A 129 5.82 18.70 8.32
CA GLU A 129 6.45 19.64 9.26
C GLU A 129 7.28 20.73 8.55
N GLY A 130 7.32 20.74 7.22
CA GLY A 130 8.02 21.77 6.45
C GLY A 130 9.55 21.68 6.51
N THR A 131 10.09 20.52 6.88
CA THR A 131 11.54 20.28 6.91
C THR A 131 12.14 19.95 5.55
N TYR A 132 11.31 19.80 4.52
CA TYR A 132 11.71 19.66 3.12
C TYR A 132 11.46 20.95 2.35
N THR A 133 12.30 21.20 1.37
CA THR A 133 12.17 22.36 0.46
C THR A 133 11.11 22.15 -0.62
N THR A 134 10.69 20.90 -0.86
CA THR A 134 9.64 20.53 -1.79
C THR A 134 8.26 20.52 -1.10
N PRO A 135 7.18 20.86 -1.79
CA PRO A 135 5.84 20.74 -1.26
C PRO A 135 5.56 19.32 -0.76
N PRO A 136 4.76 19.14 0.31
CA PRO A 136 4.38 17.81 0.75
C PRO A 136 3.58 17.10 -0.36
N PRO A 137 3.75 15.78 -0.52
CA PRO A 137 3.00 15.01 -1.49
C PRO A 137 1.49 15.08 -1.22
N ASN A 138 0.69 14.79 -2.24
CA ASN A 138 -0.73 14.58 -2.01
C ASN A 138 -0.90 13.46 -0.98
N VAL A 139 -1.50 13.81 0.14
CA VAL A 139 -1.64 12.94 1.31
C VAL A 139 -2.44 11.69 0.98
N GLU A 140 -3.53 11.83 0.21
CA GLU A 140 -4.36 10.68 -0.17
C GLU A 140 -3.58 9.70 -1.02
N SER A 141 -2.98 10.14 -2.12
CA SER A 141 -2.21 9.27 -3.03
C SER A 141 -1.03 8.61 -2.35
N TYR A 142 -0.35 9.31 -1.46
CA TYR A 142 0.72 8.72 -0.66
C TYR A 142 0.22 7.53 0.17
N PHE A 143 -0.89 7.70 0.88
CA PHE A 143 -1.44 6.63 1.72
C PHE A 143 -2.19 5.56 0.93
N GLU A 144 -2.77 5.87 -0.22
CA GLU A 144 -3.32 4.89 -1.15
C GLU A 144 -2.24 3.89 -1.59
N ARG A 145 -1.04 4.39 -1.89
CA ARG A 145 0.12 3.53 -2.18
C ARG A 145 0.52 2.68 -0.97
N CYS A 146 0.53 3.25 0.22
CA CYS A 146 0.78 2.50 1.45
C CYS A 146 -0.26 1.40 1.67
N ALA A 147 -1.54 1.68 1.38
CA ALA A 147 -2.62 0.69 1.47
C ALA A 147 -2.38 -0.50 0.52
N GLY A 148 -1.94 -0.26 -0.73
CA GLY A 148 -1.57 -1.33 -1.66
C GLY A 148 -0.46 -2.24 -1.11
N GLY A 149 0.57 -1.65 -0.50
CA GLY A 149 1.62 -2.43 0.16
C GLY A 149 1.11 -3.26 1.34
N ARG A 150 0.20 -2.72 2.15
CA ARG A 150 -0.42 -3.45 3.28
C ARG A 150 -1.37 -4.54 2.79
N LEU A 151 -2.17 -4.25 1.77
CA LEU A 151 -3.01 -5.24 1.10
C LEU A 151 -2.19 -6.45 0.63
N TYR A 152 -1.07 -6.21 -0.06
CA TYR A 152 -0.18 -7.28 -0.50
C TYR A 152 0.29 -8.17 0.67
N GLU A 153 0.72 -7.57 1.77
CA GLU A 153 1.22 -8.30 2.94
C GLU A 153 0.12 -9.13 3.60
N LEU A 154 -1.07 -8.54 3.79
CA LEU A 154 -2.21 -9.22 4.38
C LEU A 154 -2.69 -10.38 3.50
N GLN A 155 -2.82 -10.17 2.19
CA GLN A 155 -3.21 -11.24 1.26
C GLN A 155 -2.25 -12.43 1.31
N LYS A 156 -0.95 -12.15 1.35
CA LYS A 156 0.09 -13.19 1.40
C LYS A 156 0.06 -13.99 2.70
N ALA A 157 -0.12 -13.32 3.82
CA ALA A 157 -0.10 -13.97 5.13
C ALA A 157 -1.43 -14.66 5.47
N LEU A 158 -2.55 -14.02 5.15
CA LEU A 158 -3.85 -14.57 5.49
C LEU A 158 -4.41 -15.56 4.45
N GLY A 159 -3.79 -15.65 3.27
CA GLY A 159 -4.25 -16.56 2.21
C GLY A 159 -5.62 -16.18 1.63
N ILE A 160 -5.98 -14.89 1.64
CA ILE A 160 -7.25 -14.37 1.14
C ILE A 160 -7.01 -13.37 0.01
N LYS A 161 -8.08 -13.03 -0.72
CA LYS A 161 -8.05 -11.93 -1.69
C LYS A 161 -8.68 -10.71 -1.06
N LEU A 162 -8.05 -9.56 -1.28
CA LEU A 162 -8.50 -8.27 -0.78
C LEU A 162 -8.54 -7.25 -1.92
N ARG A 163 -9.42 -6.24 -1.76
CA ARG A 163 -9.45 -5.02 -2.58
C ARG A 163 -9.45 -3.80 -1.68
N ILE A 164 -8.84 -2.71 -2.13
CA ILE A 164 -8.90 -1.44 -1.40
C ILE A 164 -10.32 -0.88 -1.54
N LYS A 165 -11.03 -0.73 -0.41
CA LYS A 165 -12.34 -0.09 -0.32
C LYS A 165 -12.20 1.41 -0.04
N SER A 166 -11.39 1.76 0.95
CA SER A 166 -11.16 3.15 1.31
C SER A 166 -9.82 3.37 1.99
N VAL A 167 -9.36 4.60 1.89
CA VAL A 167 -8.22 5.16 2.63
C VAL A 167 -8.71 6.45 3.26
N ASP A 168 -8.77 6.46 4.58
CA ASP A 168 -9.17 7.63 5.35
C ASP A 168 -7.95 8.29 5.98
N VAL A 169 -7.65 9.49 5.52
CA VAL A 169 -6.56 10.34 5.99
C VAL A 169 -7.03 11.48 6.89
N SER A 170 -8.33 11.58 7.13
CA SER A 170 -8.92 12.66 7.93
C SER A 170 -8.31 12.84 9.33
N PRO A 171 -7.87 11.76 10.03
CA PRO A 171 -7.22 11.92 11.34
C PRO A 171 -5.95 12.76 11.31
N LEU A 172 -5.28 12.87 10.16
CA LEU A 172 -4.06 13.67 10.01
C LEU A 172 -4.34 15.18 10.07
N SER A 173 -5.58 15.60 9.79
CA SER A 173 -5.96 17.02 9.91
C SER A 173 -5.93 17.54 11.34
N GLU A 174 -6.09 16.64 12.32
CA GLU A 174 -6.02 16.98 13.74
C GLU A 174 -4.56 16.93 14.24
N ASN A 175 -3.83 15.87 13.85
CA ASN A 175 -2.43 15.68 14.21
C ASN A 175 -1.75 14.78 13.20
N VAL A 176 -0.60 15.21 12.66
CA VAL A 176 0.23 14.42 11.71
C VAL A 176 0.71 13.08 12.27
N GLU A 177 0.68 12.92 13.59
CA GLU A 177 1.02 11.67 14.25
C GLU A 177 -0.15 10.69 14.36
N ASN A 178 -1.37 11.14 14.04
CA ASN A 178 -2.53 10.27 14.06
C ASN A 178 -2.39 9.19 12.99
N PRO A 179 -2.87 7.95 13.27
CA PRO A 179 -2.90 6.91 12.28
C PRO A 179 -3.98 7.18 11.23
N VAL A 180 -3.72 6.76 10.01
CA VAL A 180 -4.74 6.66 8.94
C VAL A 180 -5.45 5.31 9.00
N VAL A 181 -6.60 5.21 8.36
CA VAL A 181 -7.39 3.98 8.36
C VAL A 181 -7.53 3.45 6.94
N PHE A 182 -7.12 2.21 6.74
CA PHE A 182 -7.34 1.47 5.51
C PHE A 182 -8.48 0.48 5.69
N THR A 183 -9.42 0.46 4.76
CA THR A 183 -10.47 -0.55 4.70
C THR A 183 -10.32 -1.37 3.43
N PHE A 184 -10.36 -2.69 3.58
CA PHE A 184 -10.25 -3.65 2.48
C PHE A 184 -11.50 -4.50 2.43
N GLU A 185 -12.02 -4.76 1.23
CA GLU A 185 -13.06 -5.76 0.99
C GLU A 185 -12.41 -7.13 0.82
N ILE A 186 -13.02 -8.15 1.41
CA ILE A 186 -12.69 -9.55 1.16
C ILE A 186 -13.40 -9.97 -0.14
N ALA A 187 -12.60 -10.38 -1.16
CA ALA A 187 -13.07 -10.70 -2.51
C ALA A 187 -13.16 -12.22 -2.78
#